data_2dfe087001e409b5b48e0c60b333062d
#
_entry.id   2dfe087001e409b5b48e0c60b333062d
#
_cell.length_a   1.000
_cell.length_b   1.000
_cell.length_c   1.000
_cell.angle_alpha   90.00
_cell.angle_beta   90.00
_cell.angle_gamma   90.00
#
_symmetry.space_group_name_H-M   'P 1'
#
loop_
_entity.id
_entity.type
_entity.pdbx_description
1 polymer ?
#
loop_
_entity_poly.entity_id
_entity_poly.type
_entity_poly.pdbx_seq_one_letter_code
_entity_poly.pdbx_strand_id
1 'polypeptide(L)'
;MRWEDFRTSSNVEDRRGMGLPGGAGGLGIGTIVILGLLGWALGIDPRILIGGAEMMTGGGSGYQQQQGRQGTPQDEMGRFASAVLGNTEDVWSTVLPQQANRQYQAPKLVLFSDATRSGCGGAQSAMGPFYCPLDQTVYIDLSFFEEMQRRFRAGGDFAYAYVLAHEVGHHVENQLGILPRVQERQQQVGRAEANQLSVRVELMADCLAGVWAHHSNQRWRSLEPGDIEEAIHAAEAIGDDRLQKQSQGRVVPDSFTHGSSEQRMRWLTTGLKAGQIQACDTFRASRL
;
A
#
# COMPACT_ATOMS: atom_id res chain seq x y z
N MET A 1 -6.00 15.13 -11.47
CA MET A 1 -6.61 15.65 -10.22
C MET A 1 -5.99 16.98 -9.80
N ARG A 2 -6.68 17.80 -9.02
CA ARG A 2 -6.20 19.11 -8.57
C ARG A 2 -5.43 18.99 -7.26
N TRP A 3 -4.25 18.39 -7.30
CA TRP A 3 -3.42 18.15 -6.13
C TRP A 3 -2.57 19.35 -5.70
N GLU A 4 -2.34 20.29 -6.61
CA GLU A 4 -1.56 21.53 -6.34
C GLU A 4 -2.24 22.43 -5.31
N ASP A 5 -3.55 22.29 -5.13
CA ASP A 5 -4.33 23.00 -4.12
C ASP A 5 -4.18 22.39 -2.70
N PHE A 6 -3.51 21.24 -2.55
CA PHE A 6 -3.33 20.58 -1.29
C PHE A 6 -2.12 21.12 -0.53
N ARG A 7 -2.21 21.15 0.80
CA ARG A 7 -1.00 21.34 1.60
C ARG A 7 -0.11 20.12 1.49
N THR A 8 1.18 20.32 1.60
CA THR A 8 2.12 19.21 1.74
C THR A 8 2.19 18.72 3.18
N SER A 9 2.42 17.41 3.36
CA SER A 9 2.66 16.81 4.67
C SER A 9 4.10 17.03 5.13
N SER A 10 4.30 17.25 6.43
CA SER A 10 5.62 17.20 7.07
C SER A 10 6.05 15.79 7.47
N ASN A 11 5.15 14.78 7.36
CA ASN A 11 5.40 13.41 7.76
C ASN A 11 6.10 12.59 6.65
N VAL A 12 6.87 13.24 5.80
CA VAL A 12 7.63 12.62 4.70
C VAL A 12 9.10 12.53 5.05
N GLU A 13 9.67 11.36 4.83
CA GLU A 13 11.10 11.07 4.92
C GLU A 13 11.60 10.62 3.55
N ASP A 14 12.49 11.40 2.94
CA ASP A 14 13.07 11.09 1.64
C ASP A 14 14.41 10.36 1.82
N ARG A 15 14.41 9.06 1.54
CA ARG A 15 15.59 8.18 1.54
C ARG A 15 16.12 7.88 0.14
N ARG A 16 15.59 8.51 -0.89
CA ARG A 16 16.04 8.30 -2.27
C ARG A 16 17.51 8.73 -2.43
N GLY A 17 18.27 7.96 -3.20
CA GLY A 17 19.70 8.17 -3.39
C GLY A 17 20.57 7.82 -2.17
N MET A 18 19.97 7.29 -1.10
CA MET A 18 20.73 6.74 0.03
C MET A 18 20.91 5.25 -0.24
N GLY A 19 22.11 4.84 -0.63
CA GLY A 19 22.44 3.42 -0.78
C GLY A 19 22.25 2.68 0.54
N LEU A 20 21.91 1.38 0.49
CA LEU A 20 21.91 0.55 1.69
C LEU A 20 23.28 0.64 2.36
N PRO A 21 23.36 0.93 3.68
CA PRO A 21 24.63 0.90 4.39
C PRO A 21 25.16 -0.54 4.41
N GLY A 22 26.28 -0.78 3.76
CA GLY A 22 26.95 -2.08 3.79
C GLY A 22 27.17 -2.64 2.39
N GLY A 23 28.19 -2.13 1.73
CA GLY A 23 28.80 -2.84 0.61
C GLY A 23 29.23 -4.25 1.05
N ALA A 24 28.97 -5.24 0.20
CA ALA A 24 29.56 -6.58 0.15
C ALA A 24 29.24 -7.61 1.26
N GLY A 25 28.19 -7.46 2.06
CA GLY A 25 27.83 -8.48 3.06
C GLY A 25 26.35 -8.91 3.09
N GLY A 26 25.47 -8.30 2.29
CA GLY A 26 24.07 -8.71 2.17
C GLY A 26 23.87 -9.81 1.13
N LEU A 27 22.80 -10.56 1.25
CA LEU A 27 22.39 -11.52 0.23
C LEU A 27 22.38 -10.81 -1.14
N GLY A 28 23.19 -11.30 -2.07
CA GLY A 28 23.25 -10.71 -3.42
C GLY A 28 21.88 -10.67 -4.09
N ILE A 29 21.63 -9.68 -4.95
CA ILE A 29 20.36 -9.52 -5.68
C ILE A 29 19.87 -10.84 -6.29
N GLY A 30 20.78 -11.68 -6.78
CA GLY A 30 20.46 -13.02 -7.28
C GLY A 30 19.86 -13.96 -6.22
N THR A 31 20.33 -13.92 -5.00
CA THR A 31 19.83 -14.76 -3.90
C THR A 31 18.42 -14.30 -3.47
N ILE A 32 18.20 -13.01 -3.44
CA ILE A 32 16.89 -12.41 -3.08
C ILE A 32 15.84 -12.74 -4.15
N VAL A 33 16.21 -12.65 -5.43
CA VAL A 33 15.35 -13.08 -6.55
C VAL A 33 15.02 -14.57 -6.46
N ILE A 34 16.01 -15.41 -6.16
CA ILE A 34 15.82 -16.86 -6.00
C ILE A 34 14.92 -17.15 -4.80
N LEU A 35 15.11 -16.48 -3.65
CA LEU A 35 14.27 -16.66 -2.46
C LEU A 35 12.85 -16.12 -2.70
N GLY A 36 12.70 -15.03 -3.43
CA GLY A 36 11.41 -14.51 -3.86
C GLY A 36 10.66 -15.49 -4.78
N LEU A 37 11.34 -16.06 -5.77
CA LEU A 37 10.79 -17.06 -6.68
C LEU A 37 10.48 -18.38 -5.96
N LEU A 38 11.34 -18.81 -5.04
CA LEU A 38 11.11 -20.01 -4.22
C LEU A 38 9.94 -19.81 -3.24
N GLY A 39 9.85 -18.66 -2.58
CA GLY A 39 8.72 -18.32 -1.75
C GLY A 39 7.42 -18.37 -2.52
N TRP A 40 7.43 -17.80 -3.71
CA TRP A 40 6.30 -17.80 -4.61
C TRP A 40 5.95 -19.23 -5.11
N ALA A 41 6.93 -20.05 -5.50
CA ALA A 41 6.72 -21.43 -5.97
C ALA A 41 6.25 -22.37 -4.84
N LEU A 42 6.71 -22.17 -3.62
CA LEU A 42 6.35 -22.95 -2.43
C LEU A 42 5.14 -22.41 -1.71
N GLY A 43 4.65 -21.23 -2.15
CA GLY A 43 3.51 -20.51 -1.56
C GLY A 43 3.77 -20.08 -0.13
N ILE A 44 5.00 -19.78 0.19
CA ILE A 44 5.43 -19.14 1.43
C ILE A 44 5.56 -17.65 1.11
N ASP A 45 5.06 -16.79 2.00
CA ASP A 45 5.26 -15.35 1.82
C ASP A 45 6.75 -15.06 1.63
N PRO A 46 7.17 -14.45 0.50
CA PRO A 46 8.57 -14.13 0.24
C PRO A 46 9.23 -13.34 1.37
N ARG A 47 8.45 -12.56 2.11
CA ARG A 47 8.90 -11.76 3.26
C ARG A 47 9.42 -12.63 4.40
N ILE A 48 8.81 -13.81 4.63
CA ILE A 48 9.24 -14.77 5.65
C ILE A 48 10.58 -15.41 5.28
N LEU A 49 10.76 -15.73 3.98
CA LEU A 49 12.01 -16.34 3.52
C LEU A 49 13.17 -15.34 3.49
N ILE A 50 12.93 -14.11 3.09
CA ILE A 50 13.94 -13.05 3.05
C ILE A 50 14.34 -12.67 4.49
N GLY A 51 13.36 -12.45 5.40
CA GLY A 51 13.62 -12.13 6.79
C GLY A 51 14.29 -13.27 7.56
N GLY A 52 13.93 -14.54 7.28
CA GLY A 52 14.57 -15.72 7.86
C GLY A 52 16.02 -15.88 7.40
N ALA A 53 16.31 -15.62 6.12
CA ALA A 53 17.68 -15.69 5.59
C ALA A 53 18.57 -14.55 6.15
N GLU A 54 18.03 -13.37 6.38
CA GLU A 54 18.76 -12.25 7.04
C GLU A 54 19.09 -12.59 8.51
N MET A 55 18.23 -13.29 9.24
CA MET A 55 18.52 -13.79 10.60
C MET A 55 19.62 -14.84 10.63
N MET A 56 19.70 -15.72 9.63
CA MET A 56 20.69 -16.79 9.57
C MET A 56 22.09 -16.31 9.16
N THR A 57 22.22 -15.18 8.47
CA THR A 57 23.52 -14.63 8.02
C THR A 57 24.23 -13.79 9.08
N GLY A 58 23.73 -13.72 10.32
CA GLY A 58 24.52 -13.29 11.49
C GLY A 58 24.89 -11.80 11.52
N GLY A 59 24.08 -10.92 10.95
CA GLY A 59 24.30 -9.48 10.95
C GLY A 59 23.87 -8.76 12.23
N GLY A 60 24.32 -9.21 13.39
CA GLY A 60 24.14 -8.54 14.68
C GLY A 60 25.14 -7.42 14.91
N SER A 61 25.14 -6.36 14.11
CA SER A 61 25.79 -5.10 14.45
C SER A 61 24.73 -4.01 14.35
N GLY A 62 24.62 -3.20 15.41
CA GLY A 62 23.68 -2.10 15.52
C GLY A 62 23.81 -1.11 14.34
N TYR A 63 23.05 -1.36 13.31
CA TYR A 63 22.97 -0.45 12.16
C TYR A 63 22.15 0.76 12.58
N GLN A 64 22.83 1.89 12.74
CA GLN A 64 22.17 3.18 12.75
C GLN A 64 21.38 3.30 11.44
N GLN A 65 20.07 3.32 11.57
CA GLN A 65 19.16 3.60 10.46
C GLN A 65 19.54 5.01 9.94
N GLN A 66 20.09 5.10 8.74
CA GLN A 66 20.36 6.41 8.15
C GLN A 66 19.01 7.12 8.02
N GLN A 67 18.85 8.21 8.77
CA GLN A 67 17.67 9.04 8.67
C GLN A 67 17.69 9.76 7.32
N GLY A 68 16.61 9.60 6.56
CA GLY A 68 16.38 10.33 5.33
C GLY A 68 16.20 11.83 5.57
N ARG A 69 16.09 12.60 4.50
CA ARG A 69 15.73 14.01 4.58
C ARG A 69 14.29 14.13 5.02
N GLN A 70 14.04 14.84 6.12
CA GLN A 70 12.69 15.08 6.61
C GLN A 70 12.05 16.25 5.87
N GLY A 71 10.75 16.14 5.59
CA GLY A 71 9.92 17.17 4.99
C GLY A 71 9.66 16.97 3.49
N THR A 72 9.02 17.97 2.87
CA THR A 72 8.58 17.90 1.48
C THR A 72 9.75 17.86 0.50
N PRO A 73 9.85 16.84 -0.36
CA PRO A 73 10.83 16.81 -1.44
C PRO A 73 10.65 17.95 -2.44
N GLN A 74 11.71 18.31 -3.17
CA GLN A 74 11.69 19.45 -4.10
C GLN A 74 11.27 19.06 -5.53
N ASP A 75 11.38 17.79 -5.89
CA ASP A 75 10.94 17.28 -7.19
C ASP A 75 9.41 17.15 -7.26
N GLU A 76 8.87 17.14 -8.47
CA GLU A 76 7.42 17.16 -8.72
C GLU A 76 6.72 15.94 -8.10
N MET A 77 7.23 14.72 -8.34
CA MET A 77 6.62 13.51 -7.82
C MET A 77 6.71 13.39 -6.30
N GLY A 78 7.81 13.84 -5.71
CA GLY A 78 7.95 13.92 -4.26
C GLY A 78 6.98 14.93 -3.63
N ARG A 79 6.80 16.10 -4.27
CA ARG A 79 5.80 17.09 -3.85
C ARG A 79 4.38 16.56 -3.99
N PHE A 80 4.08 15.90 -5.12
CA PHE A 80 2.81 15.23 -5.33
C PHE A 80 2.50 14.23 -4.22
N ALA A 81 3.40 13.29 -3.94
CA ALA A 81 3.21 12.29 -2.87
C ALA A 81 3.01 12.96 -1.50
N SER A 82 3.78 14.02 -1.20
CA SER A 82 3.63 14.80 0.03
C SER A 82 2.28 15.54 0.10
N ALA A 83 1.79 16.08 -1.01
CA ALA A 83 0.50 16.76 -1.10
C ALA A 83 -0.68 15.80 -0.93
N VAL A 84 -0.62 14.64 -1.58
CA VAL A 84 -1.64 13.58 -1.42
C VAL A 84 -1.66 13.08 0.02
N LEU A 85 -0.51 12.82 0.65
CA LEU A 85 -0.45 12.44 2.06
C LEU A 85 -1.07 13.53 2.95
N GLY A 86 -0.73 14.80 2.72
CA GLY A 86 -1.32 15.93 3.45
C GLY A 86 -2.84 16.01 3.32
N ASN A 87 -3.37 15.73 2.13
CA ASN A 87 -4.81 15.68 1.91
C ASN A 87 -5.46 14.47 2.60
N THR A 88 -4.81 13.29 2.62
CA THR A 88 -5.32 12.14 3.39
C THR A 88 -5.37 12.44 4.88
N GLU A 89 -4.35 13.12 5.42
CA GLU A 89 -4.33 13.56 6.83
C GLU A 89 -5.50 14.49 7.15
N ASP A 90 -5.77 15.47 6.29
CA ASP A 90 -6.85 16.45 6.49
C ASP A 90 -8.23 15.77 6.44
N VAL A 91 -8.42 14.83 5.54
CA VAL A 91 -9.66 14.05 5.43
C VAL A 91 -9.83 13.16 6.66
N TRP A 92 -8.85 12.33 6.98
CA TRP A 92 -8.98 11.33 8.04
C TRP A 92 -9.02 11.94 9.43
N SER A 93 -8.38 13.11 9.66
CA SER A 93 -8.51 13.88 10.90
C SER A 93 -9.95 14.34 11.17
N THR A 94 -10.78 14.40 10.14
CA THR A 94 -12.20 14.76 10.26
C THR A 94 -13.08 13.51 10.27
N VAL A 95 -12.87 12.61 9.34
CA VAL A 95 -13.75 11.46 9.09
C VAL A 95 -13.67 10.41 10.20
N LEU A 96 -12.46 10.09 10.65
CA LEU A 96 -12.27 9.03 11.64
C LEU A 96 -12.91 9.36 12.99
N PRO A 97 -12.76 10.58 13.56
CA PRO A 97 -13.49 10.97 14.78
C PRO A 97 -15.00 10.98 14.59
N GLN A 98 -15.49 11.49 13.47
CA GLN A 98 -16.94 11.63 13.24
C GLN A 98 -17.64 10.30 13.02
N GLN A 99 -16.99 9.36 12.31
CA GLN A 99 -17.64 8.12 11.88
C GLN A 99 -17.27 6.90 12.72
N ALA A 100 -16.11 6.91 13.39
CA ALA A 100 -15.61 5.79 14.18
C ALA A 100 -15.28 6.16 15.65
N ASN A 101 -15.48 7.41 16.06
CA ASN A 101 -15.15 7.91 17.39
C ASN A 101 -13.69 7.61 17.80
N ARG A 102 -12.76 7.78 16.87
CA ARG A 102 -11.32 7.55 17.02
C ARG A 102 -10.54 8.77 16.57
N GLN A 103 -9.53 9.18 17.34
CA GLN A 103 -8.60 10.22 16.92
C GLN A 103 -7.66 9.65 15.85
N TYR A 104 -7.50 10.39 14.75
CA TYR A 104 -6.56 10.02 13.70
C TYR A 104 -5.13 10.41 14.08
N GLN A 105 -4.21 9.49 13.93
CA GLN A 105 -2.76 9.72 14.01
C GLN A 105 -2.20 9.53 12.61
N ALA A 106 -1.54 10.54 12.08
CA ALA A 106 -1.01 10.47 10.71
C ALA A 106 0.13 9.43 10.59
N PRO A 107 0.19 8.67 9.51
CA PRO A 107 1.31 7.79 9.24
C PRO A 107 2.53 8.59 8.78
N LYS A 108 3.71 7.97 8.79
CA LYS A 108 4.85 8.47 8.03
C LYS A 108 4.78 7.97 6.59
N LEU A 109 5.40 8.73 5.68
CA LEU A 109 5.66 8.31 4.32
C LEU A 109 7.18 8.29 4.09
N VAL A 110 7.70 7.13 3.72
CA VAL A 110 9.10 6.97 3.32
C VAL A 110 9.17 6.82 1.80
N LEU A 111 9.84 7.76 1.15
CA LEU A 111 10.21 7.65 -0.25
C LEU A 111 11.61 7.01 -0.33
N PHE A 112 11.75 5.95 -1.13
CA PHE A 112 13.01 5.25 -1.28
C PHE A 112 13.29 4.91 -2.75
N SER A 113 14.48 4.43 -3.06
CA SER A 113 14.85 3.86 -4.35
C SER A 113 15.48 2.49 -4.14
N ASP A 114 15.08 1.53 -4.97
CA ASP A 114 15.56 0.15 -5.01
C ASP A 114 15.25 -0.64 -3.75
N ALA A 115 15.82 -0.27 -2.60
CA ALA A 115 15.62 -0.99 -1.36
C ALA A 115 15.75 -0.08 -0.13
N THR A 116 15.00 -0.40 0.93
CA THR A 116 15.08 0.25 2.24
C THR A 116 14.74 -0.74 3.35
N ARG A 117 14.85 -0.31 4.61
CA ARG A 117 14.41 -1.08 5.78
C ARG A 117 13.14 -0.47 6.36
N SER A 118 12.22 -1.34 6.75
CA SER A 118 11.01 -0.99 7.48
C SER A 118 10.98 -1.72 8.83
N GLY A 119 10.06 -1.33 9.71
CA GLY A 119 9.77 -2.09 10.92
C GLY A 119 9.27 -3.51 10.65
N CYS A 120 8.78 -3.78 9.44
CA CYS A 120 8.30 -5.08 9.00
C CYS A 120 9.37 -5.92 8.27
N GLY A 121 10.61 -5.43 8.18
CA GLY A 121 11.73 -6.10 7.48
C GLY A 121 12.27 -5.31 6.31
N GLY A 122 13.06 -5.96 5.46
CA GLY A 122 13.58 -5.36 4.22
C GLY A 122 12.47 -5.04 3.24
N ALA A 123 12.56 -3.90 2.57
CA ALA A 123 11.65 -3.45 1.52
C ALA A 123 12.42 -3.29 0.21
N GLN A 124 11.83 -3.71 -0.90
CA GLN A 124 12.40 -3.58 -2.23
C GLN A 124 11.35 -3.03 -3.20
N SER A 125 11.78 -2.25 -4.17
CA SER A 125 10.90 -1.65 -5.20
C SER A 125 10.02 -2.68 -5.92
N ALA A 126 10.54 -3.88 -6.14
CA ALA A 126 9.80 -4.98 -6.76
C ALA A 126 8.58 -5.47 -5.95
N MET A 127 8.47 -5.10 -4.67
CA MET A 127 7.32 -5.43 -3.82
C MET A 127 6.15 -4.46 -4.01
N GLY A 128 6.38 -3.35 -4.71
CA GLY A 128 5.42 -2.26 -4.80
C GLY A 128 5.35 -1.41 -3.52
N PRO A 129 4.46 -0.41 -3.48
CA PRO A 129 4.11 0.33 -2.28
C PRO A 129 3.54 -0.59 -1.21
N PHE A 130 3.76 -0.25 0.06
CA PHE A 130 3.16 -1.00 1.17
C PHE A 130 3.10 -0.18 2.45
N TYR A 131 2.16 -0.54 3.31
CA TYR A 131 2.06 -0.05 4.68
C TYR A 131 2.66 -1.07 5.66
N CYS A 132 3.50 -0.60 6.58
CA CYS A 132 4.01 -1.43 7.69
C CYS A 132 3.28 -1.07 9.00
N PRO A 133 2.47 -1.98 9.58
CA PRO A 133 1.74 -1.70 10.82
C PRO A 133 2.64 -1.58 12.05
N LEU A 134 3.84 -2.17 12.04
CA LEU A 134 4.75 -2.15 13.18
C LEU A 134 5.39 -0.79 13.42
N ASP A 135 5.67 -0.04 12.36
CA ASP A 135 6.23 1.32 12.45
C ASP A 135 5.27 2.41 11.96
N GLN A 136 4.06 2.02 11.55
CA GLN A 136 2.98 2.91 11.09
C GLN A 136 3.42 3.80 9.93
N THR A 137 4.15 3.21 8.98
CA THR A 137 4.79 3.92 7.89
C THR A 137 4.36 3.36 6.54
N VAL A 138 4.03 4.24 5.61
CA VAL A 138 3.85 3.92 4.19
C VAL A 138 5.20 4.02 3.50
N TYR A 139 5.55 3.01 2.72
CA TYR A 139 6.78 2.93 1.94
C TYR A 139 6.46 2.91 0.46
N ILE A 140 7.11 3.78 -0.30
CA ILE A 140 6.91 3.85 -1.74
C ILE A 140 8.21 4.17 -2.48
N ASP A 141 8.52 3.40 -3.51
CA ASP A 141 9.44 3.78 -4.56
C ASP A 141 8.65 4.44 -5.69
N LEU A 142 8.94 5.70 -5.97
CA LEU A 142 8.18 6.48 -6.98
C LEU A 142 8.34 5.91 -8.40
N SER A 143 9.36 5.08 -8.67
CA SER A 143 9.50 4.36 -9.93
C SER A 143 8.35 3.39 -10.19
N PHE A 144 7.62 2.98 -9.15
CA PHE A 144 6.41 2.16 -9.27
C PHE A 144 5.33 2.85 -10.12
N PHE A 145 5.20 4.16 -10.05
CA PHE A 145 4.23 4.90 -10.86
C PHE A 145 4.58 4.89 -12.35
N GLU A 146 5.88 4.98 -12.69
CA GLU A 146 6.33 4.81 -14.06
C GLU A 146 6.06 3.38 -14.55
N GLU A 147 6.25 2.38 -13.69
CA GLU A 147 5.96 0.99 -13.99
C GLU A 147 4.46 0.75 -14.22
N MET A 148 3.59 1.32 -13.39
CA MET A 148 2.13 1.28 -13.58
C MET A 148 1.73 1.79 -14.95
N GLN A 149 2.25 2.95 -15.36
CA GLN A 149 1.95 3.51 -16.68
C GLN A 149 2.49 2.64 -17.80
N ARG A 150 3.76 2.20 -17.71
CA ARG A 150 4.43 1.46 -18.78
C ARG A 150 3.90 0.05 -18.96
N ARG A 151 3.69 -0.71 -17.88
CA ARG A 151 3.29 -2.13 -17.92
C ARG A 151 1.79 -2.33 -17.93
N PHE A 152 1.06 -1.54 -17.18
CA PHE A 152 -0.37 -1.74 -16.98
C PHE A 152 -1.23 -0.71 -17.71
N ARG A 153 -0.62 0.32 -18.32
CA ARG A 153 -1.30 1.47 -18.92
C ARG A 153 -2.28 2.15 -17.93
N ALA A 154 -1.98 2.03 -16.66
CA ALA A 154 -2.74 2.55 -15.53
C ALA A 154 -1.95 3.71 -14.92
N GLY A 155 -1.84 4.82 -15.64
CA GLY A 155 -1.18 6.04 -15.21
C GLY A 155 -2.20 7.16 -15.02
N GLY A 156 -1.73 8.25 -14.47
CA GLY A 156 -2.49 9.46 -14.17
C GLY A 156 -2.35 9.83 -12.70
N ASP A 157 -2.52 11.12 -12.41
CA ASP A 157 -2.32 11.64 -11.05
C ASP A 157 -3.25 10.96 -10.05
N PHE A 158 -4.50 10.72 -10.45
CA PHE A 158 -5.46 10.12 -9.55
C PHE A 158 -5.25 8.61 -9.37
N ALA A 159 -4.70 7.91 -10.37
CA ALA A 159 -4.26 6.52 -10.22
C ALA A 159 -3.16 6.40 -9.15
N TYR A 160 -2.19 7.31 -9.16
CA TYR A 160 -1.11 7.34 -8.18
C TYR A 160 -1.59 7.77 -6.79
N ALA A 161 -2.49 8.76 -6.74
CA ALA A 161 -3.14 9.18 -5.49
C ALA A 161 -3.97 8.06 -4.86
N TYR A 162 -4.68 7.26 -5.67
CA TYR A 162 -5.41 6.09 -5.21
C TYR A 162 -4.49 5.06 -4.55
N VAL A 163 -3.34 4.75 -5.15
CA VAL A 163 -2.39 3.81 -4.55
C VAL A 163 -1.92 4.31 -3.18
N LEU A 164 -1.53 5.58 -3.07
CA LEU A 164 -1.11 6.13 -1.78
C LEU A 164 -2.26 6.14 -0.76
N ALA A 165 -3.48 6.48 -1.19
CA ALA A 165 -4.67 6.45 -0.34
C ALA A 165 -5.05 5.03 0.11
N HIS A 166 -4.79 4.00 -0.70
CA HIS A 166 -4.95 2.59 -0.36
C HIS A 166 -4.01 2.20 0.79
N GLU A 167 -2.72 2.57 0.72
CA GLU A 167 -1.77 2.32 1.81
C GLU A 167 -2.15 3.06 3.10
N VAL A 168 -2.68 4.28 2.97
CA VAL A 168 -3.27 5.00 4.12
C VAL A 168 -4.55 4.31 4.60
N GLY A 169 -5.30 3.64 3.72
CA GLY A 169 -6.44 2.77 4.09
C GLY A 169 -6.02 1.67 5.07
N HIS A 170 -4.91 0.98 4.80
CA HIS A 170 -4.33 0.01 5.74
C HIS A 170 -3.93 0.64 7.08
N HIS A 171 -3.43 1.87 7.06
CA HIS A 171 -3.15 2.60 8.29
C HIS A 171 -4.44 2.87 9.09
N VAL A 172 -5.53 3.24 8.44
CA VAL A 172 -6.85 3.41 9.07
C VAL A 172 -7.36 2.08 9.65
N GLU A 173 -7.26 0.97 8.91
CA GLU A 173 -7.58 -0.38 9.41
C GLU A 173 -6.77 -0.74 10.66
N ASN A 174 -5.49 -0.39 10.69
CA ASN A 174 -4.64 -0.60 11.86
C ASN A 174 -5.15 0.19 13.06
N GLN A 175 -5.48 1.47 12.89
CA GLN A 175 -6.04 2.31 13.95
C GLN A 175 -7.42 1.85 14.42
N LEU A 176 -8.22 1.25 13.55
CA LEU A 176 -9.50 0.62 13.89
C LEU A 176 -9.32 -0.73 14.59
N GLY A 177 -8.07 -1.24 14.69
CA GLY A 177 -7.75 -2.53 15.30
C GLY A 177 -8.17 -3.72 14.44
N ILE A 178 -8.38 -3.52 13.14
CA ILE A 178 -8.76 -4.58 12.19
C ILE A 178 -7.55 -5.43 11.85
N LEU A 179 -6.42 -4.82 11.44
CA LEU A 179 -5.21 -5.56 11.05
C LEU A 179 -4.70 -6.50 12.15
N PRO A 180 -4.55 -6.09 13.44
CA PRO A 180 -4.10 -6.99 14.48
C PRO A 180 -5.01 -8.21 14.67
N ARG A 181 -6.34 -8.02 14.61
CA ARG A 181 -7.32 -9.11 14.73
C ARG A 181 -7.25 -10.07 13.55
N VAL A 182 -7.05 -9.55 12.35
CA VAL A 182 -6.90 -10.38 11.14
C VAL A 182 -5.62 -11.18 11.22
N GLN A 183 -4.48 -10.58 11.61
CA GLN A 183 -3.21 -11.26 11.76
C GLN A 183 -3.28 -12.40 12.81
N GLU A 184 -3.93 -12.14 13.94
CA GLU A 184 -4.17 -13.16 14.97
C GLU A 184 -5.00 -14.34 14.40
N ARG A 185 -6.09 -14.02 13.66
CA ARG A 185 -6.92 -15.07 13.05
C ARG A 185 -6.18 -15.87 11.99
N GLN A 186 -5.37 -15.21 11.15
CA GLN A 186 -4.57 -15.88 10.12
C GLN A 186 -3.60 -16.91 10.69
N GLN A 187 -3.08 -16.70 11.90
CA GLN A 187 -2.21 -17.67 12.58
C GLN A 187 -2.95 -18.93 13.06
N GLN A 188 -4.28 -18.89 13.14
CA GLN A 188 -5.14 -19.95 13.68
C GLN A 188 -5.85 -20.77 12.59
N VAL A 189 -5.75 -20.36 11.34
CA VAL A 189 -6.51 -20.94 10.23
C VAL A 189 -5.63 -21.52 9.13
N GLY A 190 -6.23 -22.32 8.26
CA GLY A 190 -5.53 -22.83 7.07
C GLY A 190 -5.29 -21.75 6.02
N ARG A 191 -4.34 -22.01 5.11
CA ARG A 191 -3.86 -21.05 4.10
C ARG A 191 -4.99 -20.43 3.25
N ALA A 192 -5.95 -21.23 2.79
CA ALA A 192 -7.05 -20.72 1.96
C ALA A 192 -7.89 -19.68 2.72
N GLU A 193 -8.22 -19.96 4.00
CA GLU A 193 -8.94 -19.00 4.85
C GLU A 193 -8.08 -17.78 5.18
N ALA A 194 -6.78 -17.94 5.42
CA ALA A 194 -5.85 -16.84 5.63
C ALA A 194 -5.79 -15.91 4.40
N ASN A 195 -5.74 -16.47 3.18
CA ASN A 195 -5.78 -15.70 1.94
C ASN A 195 -7.11 -14.93 1.80
N GLN A 196 -8.24 -15.57 2.11
CA GLN A 196 -9.55 -14.89 2.09
C GLN A 196 -9.62 -13.71 3.07
N LEU A 197 -9.01 -13.85 4.24
CA LEU A 197 -8.89 -12.74 5.21
C LEU A 197 -8.04 -11.61 4.65
N SER A 198 -6.92 -11.91 3.96
CA SER A 198 -6.13 -10.91 3.26
C SER A 198 -6.95 -10.18 2.21
N VAL A 199 -7.68 -10.91 1.35
CA VAL A 199 -8.55 -10.29 0.35
C VAL A 199 -9.55 -9.31 0.99
N ARG A 200 -10.14 -9.64 2.14
CA ARG A 200 -11.08 -8.74 2.83
C ARG A 200 -10.40 -7.45 3.33
N VAL A 201 -9.18 -7.55 3.83
CA VAL A 201 -8.37 -6.39 4.22
C VAL A 201 -8.09 -5.51 3.00
N GLU A 202 -7.58 -6.07 1.92
CA GLU A 202 -7.26 -5.33 0.71
C GLU A 202 -8.45 -4.59 0.11
N LEU A 203 -9.61 -5.27 0.04
CA LEU A 203 -10.84 -4.67 -0.46
C LEU A 203 -11.40 -3.59 0.47
N MET A 204 -11.17 -3.71 1.78
CA MET A 204 -11.49 -2.64 2.72
C MET A 204 -10.60 -1.42 2.50
N ALA A 205 -9.28 -1.60 2.26
CA ALA A 205 -8.38 -0.52 1.95
C ALA A 205 -8.77 0.19 0.64
N ASP A 206 -9.18 -0.55 -0.41
CA ASP A 206 -9.74 0.03 -1.63
C ASP A 206 -10.98 0.90 -1.35
N CYS A 207 -11.89 0.39 -0.52
CA CYS A 207 -13.09 1.14 -0.12
C CYS A 207 -12.74 2.39 0.68
N LEU A 208 -11.80 2.31 1.62
CA LEU A 208 -11.33 3.46 2.40
C LEU A 208 -10.63 4.51 1.52
N ALA A 209 -9.88 4.09 0.49
CA ALA A 209 -9.37 5.00 -0.52
C ALA A 209 -10.51 5.73 -1.26
N GLY A 210 -11.61 5.02 -1.56
CA GLY A 210 -12.82 5.62 -2.09
C GLY A 210 -13.48 6.61 -1.13
N VAL A 211 -13.55 6.31 0.15
CA VAL A 211 -14.05 7.24 1.20
C VAL A 211 -13.19 8.50 1.25
N TRP A 212 -11.86 8.35 1.23
CA TRP A 212 -10.97 9.50 1.14
C TRP A 212 -11.27 10.37 -0.09
N ALA A 213 -11.36 9.77 -1.28
CA ALA A 213 -11.64 10.47 -2.52
C ALA A 213 -12.98 11.23 -2.48
N HIS A 214 -14.02 10.61 -1.89
CA HIS A 214 -15.32 11.25 -1.66
C HIS A 214 -15.18 12.56 -0.87
N HIS A 215 -14.55 12.50 0.30
CA HIS A 215 -14.40 13.66 1.20
C HIS A 215 -13.41 14.68 0.66
N SER A 216 -12.34 14.25 0.01
CA SER A 216 -11.41 15.13 -0.68
C SER A 216 -12.14 15.94 -1.76
N ASN A 217 -12.93 15.27 -2.61
CA ASN A 217 -13.69 15.97 -3.65
C ASN A 217 -14.76 16.88 -3.07
N GLN A 218 -15.45 16.45 -2.01
CA GLN A 218 -16.46 17.27 -1.35
C GLN A 218 -15.88 18.59 -0.82
N ARG A 219 -14.68 18.55 -0.26
CA ARG A 219 -14.06 19.71 0.38
C ARG A 219 -13.24 20.60 -0.57
N TRP A 220 -12.48 19.99 -1.47
CA TRP A 220 -11.54 20.71 -2.35
C TRP A 220 -11.89 20.66 -3.84
N ARG A 221 -12.96 19.93 -4.22
CA ARG A 221 -13.28 19.66 -5.62
C ARG A 221 -12.06 19.10 -6.37
N SER A 222 -11.40 18.14 -5.75
CA SER A 222 -10.12 17.61 -6.16
C SER A 222 -10.18 16.76 -7.43
N LEU A 223 -11.35 16.20 -7.75
CA LEU A 223 -11.53 15.34 -8.91
C LEU A 223 -11.82 16.12 -10.16
N GLU A 224 -11.18 15.72 -11.24
CA GLU A 224 -11.36 16.20 -12.61
C GLU A 224 -11.99 15.11 -13.48
N PRO A 225 -12.54 15.46 -14.67
CA PRO A 225 -13.05 14.47 -15.61
C PRO A 225 -11.97 13.45 -16.00
N GLY A 226 -12.24 12.15 -15.83
CA GLY A 226 -11.31 11.05 -16.12
C GLY A 226 -10.62 10.46 -14.92
N ASP A 227 -10.53 11.19 -13.80
CA ASP A 227 -9.81 10.73 -12.59
C ASP A 227 -10.38 9.42 -12.02
N ILE A 228 -11.70 9.31 -11.95
CA ILE A 228 -12.35 8.10 -11.42
C ILE A 228 -12.02 6.90 -12.30
N GLU A 229 -12.01 7.08 -13.61
CA GLU A 229 -11.63 6.07 -14.58
C GLU A 229 -10.16 5.66 -14.40
N GLU A 230 -9.25 6.59 -14.13
CA GLU A 230 -7.83 6.30 -13.84
C GLU A 230 -7.69 5.39 -12.61
N ALA A 231 -8.35 5.72 -11.49
CA ALA A 231 -8.29 4.91 -10.28
C ALA A 231 -8.95 3.53 -10.49
N ILE A 232 -10.06 3.45 -11.22
CA ILE A 232 -10.70 2.18 -11.57
C ILE A 232 -9.76 1.32 -12.41
N HIS A 233 -9.11 1.89 -13.43
CA HIS A 233 -8.13 1.18 -14.25
C HIS A 233 -6.92 0.73 -13.43
N ALA A 234 -6.46 1.54 -12.47
CA ALA A 234 -5.39 1.15 -11.57
C ALA A 234 -5.80 -0.04 -10.69
N ALA A 235 -6.96 0.04 -10.05
CA ALA A 235 -7.50 -1.05 -9.22
C ALA A 235 -7.69 -2.35 -10.02
N GLU A 236 -8.20 -2.24 -11.26
CA GLU A 236 -8.32 -3.38 -12.18
C GLU A 236 -6.96 -3.97 -12.55
N ALA A 237 -5.98 -3.12 -12.85
CA ALA A 237 -4.68 -3.55 -13.35
C ALA A 237 -3.87 -4.36 -12.34
N ILE A 238 -4.07 -4.10 -11.05
CA ILE A 238 -3.38 -4.77 -9.93
C ILE A 238 -4.22 -5.85 -9.24
N GLY A 239 -5.34 -6.26 -9.84
CA GLY A 239 -6.12 -7.41 -9.38
C GLY A 239 -5.38 -8.74 -9.59
N ASP A 240 -5.51 -9.67 -8.63
CA ASP A 240 -4.80 -10.96 -8.65
C ASP A 240 -5.13 -11.80 -9.89
N ASP A 241 -6.36 -11.76 -10.37
CA ASP A 241 -6.80 -12.46 -11.58
C ASP A 241 -6.01 -11.99 -12.82
N ARG A 242 -5.79 -10.68 -12.94
CA ARG A 242 -5.06 -10.07 -14.05
C ARG A 242 -3.57 -10.36 -13.96
N LEU A 243 -2.99 -10.17 -12.76
CA LEU A 243 -1.57 -10.42 -12.51
C LEU A 243 -1.21 -11.90 -12.72
N GLN A 244 -2.04 -12.84 -12.23
CA GLN A 244 -1.83 -14.27 -12.43
C GLN A 244 -1.97 -14.67 -13.89
N LYS A 245 -2.96 -14.14 -14.61
CA LYS A 245 -3.12 -14.40 -16.03
C LYS A 245 -1.91 -13.94 -16.84
N GLN A 246 -1.34 -12.78 -16.51
CA GLN A 246 -0.15 -12.25 -17.19
C GLN A 246 1.11 -13.07 -16.87
N SER A 247 1.30 -13.48 -15.62
CA SER A 247 2.52 -14.16 -15.17
C SER A 247 2.51 -15.68 -15.36
N GLN A 248 1.33 -16.32 -15.23
CA GLN A 248 1.18 -17.79 -15.18
C GLN A 248 0.26 -18.35 -16.26
N GLY A 249 -0.43 -17.50 -17.02
CA GLY A 249 -1.40 -17.89 -18.03
C GLY A 249 -2.70 -18.49 -17.48
N ARG A 250 -2.86 -18.64 -16.18
CA ARG A 250 -4.04 -19.18 -15.50
C ARG A 250 -4.39 -18.41 -14.24
N VAL A 251 -5.65 -18.49 -13.81
CA VAL A 251 -6.18 -17.85 -12.61
C VAL A 251 -6.52 -18.90 -11.57
N VAL A 252 -6.09 -18.72 -10.32
CA VAL A 252 -6.33 -19.61 -9.18
C VAL A 252 -6.92 -18.81 -8.03
N PRO A 253 -8.26 -18.68 -7.93
CA PRO A 253 -8.93 -17.80 -6.95
C PRO A 253 -8.55 -18.08 -5.49
N ASP A 254 -8.35 -19.33 -5.09
CA ASP A 254 -7.96 -19.70 -3.72
C ASP A 254 -6.56 -19.19 -3.30
N SER A 255 -5.76 -18.75 -4.26
CA SER A 255 -4.45 -18.14 -4.01
C SER A 255 -4.47 -16.62 -4.03
N PHE A 256 -5.62 -15.99 -4.22
CA PHE A 256 -5.73 -14.53 -4.17
C PHE A 256 -5.42 -14.01 -2.77
N THR A 257 -4.69 -12.93 -2.72
CA THR A 257 -4.35 -12.20 -1.50
C THR A 257 -4.82 -10.75 -1.54
N HIS A 258 -5.04 -10.20 -2.76
CA HIS A 258 -5.49 -8.82 -2.99
C HIS A 258 -6.91 -8.72 -3.55
N GLY A 259 -7.45 -9.83 -4.04
CA GLY A 259 -8.77 -9.88 -4.67
C GLY A 259 -8.73 -9.71 -6.18
N SER A 260 -9.86 -9.99 -6.82
CA SER A 260 -10.01 -9.85 -8.26
C SER A 260 -10.16 -8.38 -8.68
N SER A 261 -9.85 -8.09 -9.95
CA SER A 261 -10.08 -6.79 -10.57
C SER A 261 -11.51 -6.27 -10.34
N GLU A 262 -12.53 -7.14 -10.51
CA GLU A 262 -13.93 -6.78 -10.29
C GLU A 262 -14.21 -6.40 -8.82
N GLN A 263 -13.66 -7.14 -7.88
CA GLN A 263 -13.82 -6.89 -6.45
C GLN A 263 -13.19 -5.55 -6.07
N ARG A 264 -11.95 -5.30 -6.49
CA ARG A 264 -11.24 -4.06 -6.19
C ARG A 264 -11.97 -2.83 -6.74
N MET A 265 -12.39 -2.85 -8.01
CA MET A 265 -13.19 -1.77 -8.60
C MET A 265 -14.51 -1.55 -7.85
N ARG A 266 -15.19 -2.64 -7.47
CA ARG A 266 -16.46 -2.56 -6.71
C ARG A 266 -16.27 -1.85 -5.39
N TRP A 267 -15.27 -2.23 -4.61
CA TRP A 267 -15.06 -1.68 -3.28
C TRP A 267 -14.55 -0.24 -3.31
N LEU A 268 -13.65 0.11 -4.22
CA LEU A 268 -13.26 1.50 -4.47
C LEU A 268 -14.50 2.37 -4.79
N THR A 269 -15.34 1.89 -5.72
CA THR A 269 -16.58 2.61 -6.12
C THR A 269 -17.57 2.70 -4.96
N THR A 270 -17.66 1.68 -4.11
CA THR A 270 -18.53 1.68 -2.92
C THR A 270 -18.11 2.80 -1.97
N GLY A 271 -16.83 2.90 -1.64
CA GLY A 271 -16.31 3.96 -0.78
C GLY A 271 -16.53 5.35 -1.36
N LEU A 272 -16.21 5.51 -2.66
CA LEU A 272 -16.38 6.77 -3.38
C LEU A 272 -17.84 7.28 -3.38
N LYS A 273 -18.80 6.38 -3.56
CA LYS A 273 -20.23 6.73 -3.56
C LYS A 273 -20.77 6.99 -2.15
N ALA A 274 -20.39 6.16 -1.19
CA ALA A 274 -20.95 6.22 0.16
C ALA A 274 -20.31 7.31 1.04
N GLY A 275 -19.00 7.52 0.94
CA GLY A 275 -18.24 8.38 1.85
C GLY A 275 -18.31 7.94 3.32
N GLN A 276 -18.65 6.67 3.58
CA GLN A 276 -18.90 6.14 4.92
C GLN A 276 -18.01 4.95 5.22
N ILE A 277 -17.28 4.98 6.36
CA ILE A 277 -16.43 3.87 6.81
C ILE A 277 -17.25 2.58 6.95
N GLN A 278 -18.49 2.67 7.47
CA GLN A 278 -19.37 1.51 7.66
C GLN A 278 -19.72 0.79 6.35
N ALA A 279 -19.71 1.49 5.22
CA ALA A 279 -19.93 0.88 3.90
C ALA A 279 -18.77 -0.01 3.47
N CYS A 280 -17.59 0.12 4.12
CA CYS A 280 -16.38 -0.63 3.84
C CYS A 280 -16.23 -1.92 4.65
N ASP A 281 -17.28 -2.38 5.37
CA ASP A 281 -17.21 -3.61 6.16
C ASP A 281 -17.22 -4.87 5.28
N THR A 282 -16.05 -5.19 4.72
CA THR A 282 -15.83 -6.38 3.89
C THR A 282 -16.00 -7.68 4.67
N PHE A 283 -15.86 -7.64 6.01
CA PHE A 283 -15.98 -8.84 6.86
C PHE A 283 -17.41 -9.27 7.08
N ARG A 284 -18.39 -8.35 6.99
CA ARG A 284 -19.81 -8.65 7.06
C ARG A 284 -20.47 -8.80 5.68
N ALA A 285 -19.78 -8.43 4.63
CA ALA A 285 -20.31 -8.52 3.29
C ALA A 285 -20.53 -9.98 2.89
N SER A 286 -21.73 -10.28 2.39
CA SER A 286 -22.09 -11.61 1.84
C SER A 286 -21.50 -11.84 0.45
N ARG A 287 -21.15 -10.77 -0.26
CA ARG A 287 -20.49 -10.77 -1.57
C ARG A 287 -19.34 -9.74 -1.55
N LEU A 288 -18.15 -10.20 -1.85
CA LEU A 288 -16.97 -9.35 -2.06
C LEU A 288 -16.91 -8.79 -3.48
#